data_954013aecdaeaadb957eecb7f5fab0a6
#
_entry.id   954013aecdaeaadb957eecb7f5fab0a6
#
_cell.length_a   1.000
_cell.length_b   1.000
_cell.length_c   1.000
_cell.angle_alpha   90.00
_cell.angle_beta   90.00
_cell.angle_gamma   90.00
#
_symmetry.space_group_name_H-M   'P 1'
#
loop_
_entity.id
_entity.type
_entity.pdbx_description
1 polymer ?
#
loop_
_entity_poly.entity_id
_entity_poly.type
_entity_poly.pdbx_seq_one_letter_code
_entity_poly.pdbx_strand_id
1 'polypeptide(L)'
;KLLLWKGHCSVHQMFQPAHILRFRNQYPDGLVISHPECSFEVCRQSDFVGSTEHIVRTIKEASPNTRWLVGTELNLVNRLAEEVRHEGKIVQFMAPTVCMCSTMQRIDPQHLAWTLENLADGKVVNPIRVPEHEAELARVALERMLAVS
;
A
#
# COMPACT_ATOMS: atom_id res chain seq x y z
N LYS A 1 5.03 -11.17 -25.21
CA LYS A 1 6.00 -10.06 -25.14
C LYS A 1 5.60 -9.15 -23.99
N LEU A 2 6.49 -8.92 -23.05
CA LEU A 2 6.26 -8.07 -21.88
C LEU A 2 6.95 -6.72 -22.10
N LEU A 3 6.23 -5.63 -21.88
CA LEU A 3 6.77 -4.27 -21.91
C LEU A 3 6.72 -3.73 -20.46
N LEU A 4 7.86 -3.38 -19.91
CA LEU A 4 7.98 -2.86 -18.57
C LEU A 4 8.23 -1.35 -18.60
N TRP A 5 7.43 -0.60 -17.84
CA TRP A 5 7.69 0.82 -17.59
C TRP A 5 8.81 0.97 -16.54
N LYS A 6 9.75 1.89 -16.80
CA LYS A 6 10.83 2.24 -15.85
C LYS A 6 10.33 3.16 -14.74
N GLY A 7 9.28 2.76 -14.05
CA GLY A 7 8.71 3.50 -12.92
C GLY A 7 8.88 2.73 -11.62
N HIS A 8 8.78 3.45 -10.50
CA HIS A 8 8.77 2.87 -9.17
C HIS A 8 7.98 3.75 -8.21
N CYS A 9 7.51 3.16 -7.12
CA CYS A 9 6.92 3.90 -6.03
C CYS A 9 8.02 4.36 -5.05
N SER A 10 8.14 5.67 -4.83
CA SER A 10 9.16 6.24 -3.94
C SER A 10 9.04 5.74 -2.48
N VAL A 11 7.83 5.50 -2.01
CA VAL A 11 7.59 4.95 -0.67
C VAL A 11 8.14 3.52 -0.56
N HIS A 12 7.78 2.65 -1.50
CA HIS A 12 8.20 1.25 -1.46
C HIS A 12 9.71 1.06 -1.71
N GLN A 13 10.35 1.99 -2.44
CA GLN A 13 11.81 1.97 -2.65
C GLN A 13 12.62 2.39 -1.41
N MET A 14 11.99 2.94 -0.39
CA MET A 14 12.67 3.25 0.88
C MET A 14 12.95 2.02 1.74
N PHE A 15 12.19 0.97 1.56
CA PHE A 15 12.38 -0.26 2.32
C PHE A 15 13.65 -0.96 1.86
N GLN A 16 14.46 -1.37 2.84
CA GLN A 16 15.77 -1.95 2.59
C GLN A 16 15.89 -3.32 3.27
N PRO A 17 16.66 -4.26 2.70
CA PRO A 17 16.95 -5.56 3.34
C PRO A 17 17.49 -5.43 4.77
N ALA A 18 18.25 -4.36 5.03
CA ALA A 18 18.78 -4.07 6.36
C ALA A 18 17.69 -3.84 7.43
N HIS A 19 16.51 -3.35 7.04
CA HIS A 19 15.38 -3.20 7.95
C HIS A 19 14.84 -4.56 8.39
N ILE A 20 14.73 -5.50 7.44
CA ILE A 20 14.30 -6.88 7.71
C ILE A 20 15.31 -7.59 8.61
N LEU A 21 16.60 -7.47 8.29
CA LEU A 21 17.65 -8.09 9.09
C LEU A 21 17.63 -7.58 10.54
N ARG A 22 17.52 -6.26 10.75
CA ARG A 22 17.41 -5.66 12.09
C ARG A 22 16.19 -6.19 12.84
N PHE A 23 15.04 -6.26 12.18
CA PHE A 23 13.82 -6.77 12.77
C PHE A 23 13.96 -8.24 13.19
N ARG A 24 14.49 -9.11 12.33
CA ARG A 24 14.70 -10.53 12.63
C ARG A 24 15.72 -10.77 13.76
N ASN A 25 16.76 -9.93 13.85
CA ASN A 25 17.71 -9.99 14.96
C ASN A 25 17.05 -9.65 16.31
N GLN A 26 16.10 -8.73 16.30
CA GLN A 26 15.38 -8.32 17.51
C GLN A 26 14.21 -9.25 17.83
N TYR A 27 13.57 -9.80 16.81
CA TYR A 27 12.38 -10.64 16.91
C TYR A 27 12.51 -11.85 15.98
N PRO A 28 13.20 -12.91 16.43
CA PRO A 28 13.47 -14.10 15.58
C PRO A 28 12.21 -14.78 15.04
N ASP A 29 11.09 -14.74 15.79
CA ASP A 29 9.80 -15.31 15.39
C ASP A 29 8.90 -14.29 14.67
N GLY A 30 9.42 -13.09 14.40
CA GLY A 30 8.68 -12.03 13.73
C GLY A 30 8.51 -12.31 12.24
N LEU A 31 7.32 -12.00 11.72
CA LEU A 31 6.94 -12.20 10.33
C LEU A 31 7.10 -10.91 9.52
N VAL A 32 7.47 -11.04 8.26
CA VAL A 32 7.68 -9.92 7.34
C VAL A 32 6.73 -10.05 6.16
N ILE A 33 5.98 -9.00 5.88
CA ILE A 33 5.12 -8.91 4.72
C ILE A 33 5.37 -7.61 3.95
N SER A 34 5.47 -7.68 2.62
CA SER A 34 5.74 -6.53 1.78
C SER A 34 4.84 -6.44 0.55
N HIS A 35 4.64 -5.22 0.09
CA HIS A 35 3.96 -4.96 -1.17
C HIS A 35 4.91 -5.29 -2.35
N PRO A 36 4.42 -5.84 -3.48
CA PRO A 36 5.26 -6.21 -4.61
C PRO A 36 5.95 -5.03 -5.32
N GLU A 37 5.58 -3.79 -5.03
CA GLU A 37 6.30 -2.60 -5.49
C GLU A 37 7.59 -2.32 -4.71
N CYS A 38 7.87 -3.02 -3.63
CA CYS A 38 9.17 -2.99 -2.96
C CYS A 38 10.26 -3.54 -3.88
N SER A 39 11.52 -3.27 -3.53
CA SER A 39 12.64 -3.85 -4.30
C SER A 39 12.58 -5.38 -4.28
N PHE A 40 13.13 -6.01 -5.32
CA PHE A 40 13.18 -7.47 -5.42
C PHE A 40 13.85 -8.10 -4.19
N GLU A 41 14.91 -7.47 -3.68
CA GLU A 41 15.65 -7.94 -2.52
C GLU A 41 14.81 -7.91 -1.23
N VAL A 42 13.95 -6.92 -1.06
CA VAL A 42 12.99 -6.84 0.06
C VAL A 42 11.92 -7.91 -0.10
N CYS A 43 11.31 -8.01 -1.28
CA CYS A 43 10.29 -9.03 -1.55
C CYS A 43 10.84 -10.45 -1.32
N ARG A 44 12.05 -10.74 -1.78
CA ARG A 44 12.67 -12.06 -1.62
C ARG A 44 12.95 -12.43 -0.16
N GLN A 45 13.18 -11.46 0.71
CA GLN A 45 13.43 -11.66 2.13
C GLN A 45 12.17 -11.61 2.99
N SER A 46 11.04 -11.22 2.43
CA SER A 46 9.75 -11.24 3.11
C SER A 46 9.17 -12.64 3.16
N ASP A 47 8.44 -12.95 4.24
CA ASP A 47 7.74 -14.23 4.38
C ASP A 47 6.49 -14.26 3.51
N PHE A 48 5.90 -13.08 3.29
CA PHE A 48 4.73 -12.89 2.42
C PHE A 48 4.92 -11.67 1.52
N VAL A 49 4.40 -11.77 0.30
CA VAL A 49 4.36 -10.65 -0.66
C VAL A 49 2.99 -10.61 -1.31
N GLY A 50 2.36 -9.45 -1.32
CA GLY A 50 1.05 -9.34 -1.94
C GLY A 50 0.48 -7.92 -1.94
N SER A 51 -0.69 -7.79 -2.57
CA SER A 51 -1.43 -6.52 -2.65
C SER A 51 -1.80 -5.99 -1.26
N THR A 52 -2.22 -4.75 -1.22
CA THR A 52 -2.76 -4.11 0.01
C THR A 52 -3.82 -4.98 0.68
N GLU A 53 -4.76 -5.53 -0.09
CA GLU A 53 -5.80 -6.42 0.43
C GLU A 53 -5.21 -7.72 0.99
N HIS A 54 -4.24 -8.32 0.31
CA HIS A 54 -3.54 -9.50 0.78
C HIS A 54 -2.82 -9.23 2.11
N ILE A 55 -2.13 -8.10 2.24
CA ILE A 55 -1.46 -7.69 3.49
C ILE A 55 -2.47 -7.61 4.63
N VAL A 56 -3.57 -6.91 4.43
CA VAL A 56 -4.63 -6.74 5.45
C VAL A 56 -5.20 -8.09 5.86
N ARG A 57 -5.57 -8.93 4.91
CA ARG A 57 -6.14 -10.25 5.16
C ARG A 57 -5.17 -11.15 5.90
N THR A 58 -3.93 -11.26 5.44
CA THR A 58 -2.90 -12.12 6.05
C THR A 58 -2.67 -11.78 7.51
N ILE A 59 -2.57 -10.48 7.86
CA ILE A 59 -2.35 -10.05 9.24
C ILE A 59 -3.60 -10.27 10.10
N LYS A 60 -4.80 -10.02 9.57
CA LYS A 60 -6.05 -10.23 10.31
C LYS A 60 -6.30 -11.71 10.59
N GLU A 61 -6.03 -12.58 9.65
CA GLU A 61 -6.23 -14.03 9.78
C GLU A 61 -5.11 -14.75 10.55
N ALA A 62 -4.00 -14.08 10.81
CA ALA A 62 -2.89 -14.65 11.58
C ALA A 62 -3.30 -14.92 13.04
N SER A 63 -2.58 -15.85 13.67
CA SER A 63 -2.77 -16.17 15.09
C SER A 63 -2.57 -14.95 15.99
N PRO A 64 -3.28 -14.87 17.13
CA PRO A 64 -3.04 -13.84 18.14
C PRO A 64 -1.57 -13.81 18.61
N ASN A 65 -1.15 -12.65 19.12
CA ASN A 65 0.20 -12.41 19.66
C ASN A 65 1.34 -12.50 18.62
N THR A 66 1.05 -12.45 17.32
CA THR A 66 2.07 -12.40 16.27
C THR A 66 2.64 -10.99 16.11
N ARG A 67 3.89 -10.92 15.64
CA ARG A 67 4.59 -9.67 15.38
C ARG A 67 4.94 -9.56 13.90
N TRP A 68 4.63 -8.40 13.31
CA TRP A 68 4.73 -8.15 11.88
C TRP A 68 5.59 -6.93 11.56
N LEU A 69 6.49 -7.07 10.60
CA LEU A 69 7.14 -5.97 9.91
C LEU A 69 6.49 -5.80 8.54
N VAL A 70 5.98 -4.60 8.26
CA VAL A 70 5.14 -4.38 7.09
C VAL A 70 5.75 -3.33 6.16
N GLY A 71 6.02 -3.74 4.92
CA GLY A 71 6.56 -2.91 3.84
C GLY A 71 5.47 -2.39 2.92
N THR A 72 4.67 -1.45 3.37
CA THR A 72 3.67 -0.71 2.57
C THR A 72 3.45 0.70 3.15
N GLU A 73 2.45 1.43 2.69
CA GLU A 73 2.17 2.81 3.09
C GLU A 73 1.85 2.95 4.60
N LEU A 74 2.40 3.98 5.23
CA LEU A 74 2.39 4.18 6.68
C LEU A 74 0.99 4.26 7.30
N ASN A 75 0.06 5.00 6.68
CA ASN A 75 -1.29 5.17 7.25
C ASN A 75 -2.06 3.85 7.27
N LEU A 76 -1.87 3.01 6.24
CA LEU A 76 -2.42 1.65 6.23
C LEU A 76 -1.83 0.82 7.37
N VAL A 77 -0.50 0.87 7.57
CA VAL A 77 0.18 0.12 8.63
C VAL A 77 -0.32 0.55 10.01
N ASN A 78 -0.42 1.85 10.26
CA ASN A 78 -0.92 2.39 11.53
C ASN A 78 -2.37 2.00 11.80
N ARG A 79 -3.25 2.12 10.78
CA ARG A 79 -4.64 1.70 10.90
C ARG A 79 -4.75 0.22 11.22
N LEU A 80 -4.00 -0.63 10.49
CA LEU A 80 -4.02 -2.07 10.71
C LEU A 80 -3.48 -2.44 12.10
N ALA A 81 -2.42 -1.77 12.56
CA ALA A 81 -1.88 -1.96 13.91
C ALA A 81 -2.94 -1.70 14.99
N GLU A 82 -3.73 -0.64 14.86
CA GLU A 82 -4.81 -0.33 15.80
C GLU A 82 -5.96 -1.34 15.71
N GLU A 83 -6.36 -1.73 14.49
CA GLU A 83 -7.44 -2.69 14.28
C GLU A 83 -7.16 -4.06 14.93
N VAL A 84 -5.91 -4.56 14.88
CA VAL A 84 -5.56 -5.90 15.39
C VAL A 84 -4.93 -5.89 16.79
N ARG A 85 -4.79 -4.72 17.41
CA ARG A 85 -4.16 -4.55 18.73
C ARG A 85 -4.83 -5.36 19.83
N HIS A 86 -6.16 -5.47 19.79
CA HIS A 86 -6.95 -6.21 20.79
C HIS A 86 -6.67 -7.71 20.78
N GLU A 87 -6.07 -8.25 19.72
CA GLU A 87 -5.65 -9.64 19.59
C GLU A 87 -4.17 -9.86 20.03
N GLY A 88 -3.53 -8.84 20.59
CA GLY A 88 -2.12 -8.89 20.99
C GLY A 88 -1.14 -8.87 19.81
N LYS A 89 -1.61 -8.68 18.59
CA LYS A 89 -0.77 -8.56 17.40
C LYS A 89 -0.05 -7.23 17.41
N ILE A 90 1.22 -7.25 17.00
CA ILE A 90 2.06 -6.06 16.89
C ILE A 90 2.44 -5.88 15.43
N VAL A 91 2.04 -4.76 14.86
CA VAL A 91 2.31 -4.41 13.44
C VAL A 91 3.21 -3.19 13.40
N GLN A 92 4.37 -3.33 12.75
CA GLN A 92 5.41 -2.30 12.68
C GLN A 92 5.67 -1.88 11.24
N PHE A 93 5.81 -0.58 11.02
CA PHE A 93 6.23 -0.04 9.74
C PHE A 93 7.71 -0.38 9.48
N MET A 94 8.06 -0.76 8.25
CA MET A 94 9.37 -1.30 7.93
C MET A 94 10.50 -0.27 8.00
N ALA A 95 10.24 0.98 7.61
CA ALA A 95 11.26 2.03 7.61
C ALA A 95 11.38 2.72 8.98
N PRO A 96 12.58 3.13 9.40
CA PRO A 96 12.78 3.86 10.66
C PRO A 96 12.34 5.32 10.57
N THR A 97 12.20 5.86 9.38
CA THR A 97 11.79 7.23 9.11
C THR A 97 10.39 7.28 8.54
N VAL A 98 9.61 8.26 8.98
CA VAL A 98 8.28 8.51 8.42
C VAL A 98 8.43 8.96 6.97
N CYS A 99 7.91 8.17 6.05
CA CYS A 99 7.70 8.60 4.67
C CYS A 99 6.23 8.48 4.33
N MET A 100 5.68 9.59 3.94
CA MET A 100 4.30 9.67 3.48
C MET A 100 4.28 9.79 1.96
N CYS A 101 3.34 9.11 1.33
CA CYS A 101 3.10 9.27 -0.09
C CYS A 101 2.58 10.69 -0.36
N SER A 102 3.37 11.54 -1.00
CA SER A 102 3.02 12.94 -1.27
C SER A 102 1.76 13.09 -2.14
N THR A 103 1.46 12.09 -2.96
CA THR A 103 0.24 12.09 -3.79
C THR A 103 -0.99 11.69 -2.99
N MET A 104 -0.89 10.69 -2.11
CA MET A 104 -2.00 10.30 -1.23
C MET A 104 -2.30 11.37 -0.18
N GLN A 105 -1.30 12.09 0.32
CA GLN A 105 -1.45 13.19 1.28
C GLN A 105 -2.23 14.40 0.72
N ARG A 106 -2.42 14.48 -0.59
CA ARG A 106 -3.28 15.50 -1.21
C ARG A 106 -4.77 15.23 -1.02
N ILE A 107 -5.13 14.00 -0.64
CA ILE A 107 -6.49 13.62 -0.29
C ILE A 107 -6.59 13.72 1.23
N ASP A 108 -6.79 14.93 1.71
CA ASP A 108 -6.97 15.23 3.13
C ASP A 108 -8.45 15.52 3.46
N PRO A 109 -8.84 15.50 4.74
CA PRO A 109 -10.22 15.77 5.16
C PRO A 109 -10.75 17.12 4.72
N GLN A 110 -9.90 18.15 4.64
CA GLN A 110 -10.29 19.50 4.25
C GLN A 110 -10.68 19.56 2.77
N HIS A 111 -9.86 18.96 1.88
CA HIS A 111 -10.19 18.88 0.46
C HIS A 111 -11.40 17.97 0.20
N LEU A 112 -11.58 16.90 0.98
CA LEU A 112 -12.76 16.07 0.90
C LEU A 112 -14.03 16.85 1.30
N ALA A 113 -14.01 17.53 2.44
CA ALA A 113 -15.12 18.36 2.90
C ALA A 113 -15.47 19.44 1.87
N TRP A 114 -14.47 20.20 1.39
CA TRP A 114 -14.65 21.20 0.35
C TRP A 114 -15.30 20.63 -0.93
N THR A 115 -14.87 19.44 -1.38
CA THR A 115 -15.45 18.79 -2.54
C THR A 115 -16.91 18.41 -2.31
N LEU A 116 -17.22 17.81 -1.15
CA LEU A 116 -18.57 17.36 -0.81
C LEU A 116 -19.53 18.52 -0.62
N GLU A 117 -19.11 19.61 0.04
CA GLU A 117 -19.92 20.82 0.22
C GLU A 117 -20.26 21.47 -1.13
N ASN A 118 -19.28 21.61 -2.03
CA ASN A 118 -19.54 22.12 -3.37
C ASN A 118 -20.46 21.22 -4.18
N LEU A 119 -20.32 19.88 -4.09
CA LEU A 119 -21.22 18.96 -4.76
C LEU A 119 -22.64 19.05 -4.21
N ALA A 120 -22.83 19.26 -2.90
CA ALA A 120 -24.14 19.49 -2.30
C ALA A 120 -24.81 20.76 -2.84
N ASP A 121 -24.01 21.77 -3.17
CA ASP A 121 -24.46 23.02 -3.82
C ASP A 121 -24.60 22.89 -5.36
N GLY A 122 -24.46 21.70 -5.91
CA GLY A 122 -24.53 21.43 -7.36
C GLY A 122 -23.29 21.92 -8.15
N LYS A 123 -22.19 22.22 -7.47
CA LYS A 123 -20.94 22.67 -8.11
C LYS A 123 -19.93 21.53 -8.18
N VAL A 124 -19.47 21.20 -9.39
CA VAL A 124 -18.39 20.23 -9.61
C VAL A 124 -17.07 20.96 -9.67
N VAL A 125 -16.23 20.80 -8.62
CA VAL A 125 -14.98 21.55 -8.45
C VAL A 125 -13.75 20.83 -9.02
N ASN A 126 -13.79 19.51 -9.16
CA ASN A 126 -12.64 18.70 -9.61
C ASN A 126 -13.03 17.80 -10.81
N PRO A 127 -13.59 18.31 -11.92
CA PRO A 127 -13.95 17.46 -13.03
C PRO A 127 -12.71 16.93 -13.73
N ILE A 128 -12.64 15.62 -13.90
CA ILE A 128 -11.64 14.98 -14.75
C ILE A 128 -12.29 14.65 -16.09
N ARG A 129 -11.67 15.08 -17.16
CA ARG A 129 -12.08 14.77 -18.53
C ARG A 129 -10.98 14.00 -19.23
N VAL A 130 -11.30 12.81 -19.70
CA VAL A 130 -10.40 11.98 -20.50
C VAL A 130 -10.85 12.06 -21.95
N PRO A 131 -9.96 12.36 -22.93
CA PRO A 131 -10.31 12.32 -24.33
C PRO A 131 -10.88 10.95 -24.72
N GLU A 132 -11.94 10.92 -25.57
CA GLU A 132 -12.67 9.68 -25.89
C GLU A 132 -11.74 8.58 -26.41
N HIS A 133 -10.82 8.91 -27.30
CA HIS A 133 -9.85 7.96 -27.84
C HIS A 133 -8.98 7.32 -26.75
N GLU A 134 -8.52 8.11 -25.78
CA GLU A 134 -7.71 7.60 -24.64
C GLU A 134 -8.57 6.73 -23.70
N ALA A 135 -9.83 7.11 -23.49
CA ALA A 135 -10.77 6.36 -22.68
C ALA A 135 -11.08 4.99 -23.30
N GLU A 136 -11.24 4.92 -24.62
CA GLU A 136 -11.43 3.65 -25.35
C GLU A 136 -10.22 2.72 -25.21
N LEU A 137 -9.02 3.24 -25.42
CA LEU A 137 -7.78 2.46 -25.29
C LEU A 137 -7.57 1.98 -23.86
N ALA A 138 -7.88 2.81 -22.87
CA ALA A 138 -7.79 2.46 -21.46
C ALA A 138 -8.80 1.35 -21.09
N ARG A 139 -10.03 1.40 -21.59
CA ARG A 139 -11.04 0.33 -21.39
C ARG A 139 -10.55 -1.01 -21.96
N VAL A 140 -10.05 -1.01 -23.19
CA VAL A 140 -9.49 -2.22 -23.82
C VAL A 140 -8.32 -2.80 -23.02
N ALA A 141 -7.42 -1.94 -22.52
CA ALA A 141 -6.30 -2.36 -21.69
C ALA A 141 -6.77 -2.99 -20.36
N LEU A 142 -7.75 -2.36 -19.71
CA LEU A 142 -8.33 -2.82 -18.46
C LEU A 142 -9.06 -4.16 -18.62
N GLU A 143 -9.88 -4.31 -19.67
CA GLU A 143 -10.58 -5.57 -19.97
C GLU A 143 -9.60 -6.72 -20.23
N ARG A 144 -8.52 -6.46 -20.96
CA ARG A 144 -7.47 -7.46 -21.19
C ARG A 144 -6.75 -7.84 -19.90
N MET A 145 -6.50 -6.89 -19.02
CA MET A 145 -5.88 -7.16 -17.71
C MET A 145 -6.78 -8.05 -16.85
N LEU A 146 -8.07 -7.72 -16.78
CA LEU A 146 -9.05 -8.49 -16.00
C LEU A 146 -9.30 -9.90 -16.55
N ALA A 147 -9.06 -10.11 -17.85
CA ALA A 147 -9.18 -11.42 -18.47
C ALA A 147 -7.99 -12.38 -18.22
N VAL A 148 -6.93 -11.90 -17.59
CA VAL A 148 -5.70 -12.69 -17.28
C VAL A 148 -5.76 -13.32 -15.88
N SER A 149 -6.86 -13.22 -15.16
CA SER A 149 -7.04 -13.78 -13.81
C SER A 149 -7.12 -15.33 -13.81
#